data_5cfe9984cb4ad138170fec15ee0b4440
#
_entry.id   5cfe9984cb4ad138170fec15ee0b4440
#
_cell.length_a   1.000
_cell.length_b   1.000
_cell.length_c   1.000
_cell.angle_alpha   90.00
_cell.angle_beta   90.00
_cell.angle_gamma   90.00
#
_symmetry.space_group_name_H-M   'P 1'
#
loop_
_entity.id
_entity.type
_entity.pdbx_description
1 polymer ?
#
loop_
_entity_poly.entity_id
_entity_poly.type
_entity_poly.pdbx_seq_one_letter_code
_entity_poly.pdbx_strand_id
1 'polypeptide(L)'
;LRREYEDLRREYEDLRREYEDLRRPFCVTADVPYTDVWTFPTVSTRGSKHPCEKPLAMMEHIIRASSRPGAVVLDSFMGSGVVGEAAVRLGRDFIGIEADPEWLSRARARIETRATP
;
A
#
# COMPACT_ATOMS: atom_id res chain seq x y z
N LEU A 1 -35.74 16.15 -25.12
CA LEU A 1 -35.15 14.87 -25.60
C LEU A 1 -33.63 14.97 -25.75
N ARG A 2 -33.06 15.93 -26.50
CA ARG A 2 -31.61 16.05 -26.69
C ARG A 2 -30.88 16.46 -25.41
N ARG A 3 -31.44 17.38 -24.63
CA ARG A 3 -30.87 17.78 -23.31
C ARG A 3 -30.91 16.64 -22.31
N GLU A 4 -32.01 15.91 -22.23
CA GLU A 4 -32.15 14.73 -21.36
C GLU A 4 -31.15 13.64 -21.69
N TYR A 5 -30.87 13.42 -22.98
CA TYR A 5 -29.85 12.48 -23.41
C TYR A 5 -28.44 12.94 -23.05
N GLU A 6 -28.12 14.22 -23.18
CA GLU A 6 -26.81 14.77 -22.81
C GLU A 6 -26.58 14.72 -21.30
N ASP A 7 -27.63 14.96 -20.51
CA ASP A 7 -27.57 14.89 -19.03
C ASP A 7 -27.38 13.44 -18.55
N LEU A 8 -28.14 12.49 -19.09
CA LEU A 8 -28.00 11.06 -18.84
C LEU A 8 -26.61 10.52 -19.23
N ARG A 9 -26.06 11.01 -20.33
CA ARG A 9 -24.73 10.64 -20.76
C ARG A 9 -23.66 11.11 -19.80
N ARG A 10 -23.75 12.35 -19.30
CA ARG A 10 -22.81 12.88 -18.28
C ARG A 10 -22.89 12.07 -16.99
N GLU A 11 -24.10 11.81 -16.52
CA GLU A 11 -24.34 11.02 -15.32
C GLU A 11 -23.75 9.62 -15.46
N TYR A 12 -23.88 8.98 -16.61
CA TYR A 12 -23.27 7.69 -16.90
C TYR A 12 -21.73 7.76 -16.93
N GLU A 13 -21.15 8.81 -17.54
CA GLU A 13 -19.70 9.00 -17.60
C GLU A 13 -19.11 9.26 -16.20
N ASP A 14 -19.82 10.00 -15.35
CA ASP A 14 -19.40 10.26 -13.97
C ASP A 14 -19.48 9.00 -13.09
N LEU A 15 -20.59 8.24 -13.19
CA LEU A 15 -20.74 6.94 -12.53
C LEU A 15 -19.69 5.92 -12.98
N ARG A 16 -19.35 5.91 -14.25
CA ARG A 16 -18.31 5.05 -14.80
C ARG A 16 -16.94 5.41 -14.23
N ARG A 17 -16.60 6.69 -14.13
CA ARG A 17 -15.34 7.14 -13.49
C ARG A 17 -15.29 6.73 -12.03
N GLU A 18 -16.36 7.00 -11.28
CA GLU A 18 -16.47 6.59 -9.88
C GLU A 18 -16.30 5.06 -9.73
N TYR A 19 -16.90 4.28 -10.60
CA TYR A 19 -16.74 2.82 -10.62
C TYR A 19 -15.30 2.40 -10.95
N GLU A 20 -14.64 3.03 -11.92
CA GLU A 20 -13.25 2.75 -12.27
C GLU A 20 -12.30 3.13 -11.13
N ASP A 21 -12.54 4.23 -10.44
CA ASP A 21 -11.79 4.65 -9.24
C ASP A 21 -12.03 3.71 -8.04
N LEU A 22 -13.20 3.09 -7.97
CA LEU A 22 -13.55 2.08 -6.98
C LEU A 22 -12.97 0.70 -7.30
N ARG A 23 -12.59 0.44 -8.52
CA ARG A 23 -11.99 -0.82 -8.94
C ARG A 23 -10.64 -1.02 -8.27
N ARG A 24 -10.45 -2.17 -7.65
CA ARG A 24 -9.15 -2.51 -7.07
C ARG A 24 -8.10 -2.71 -8.18
N PRO A 25 -6.84 -2.25 -7.99
CA PRO A 25 -5.81 -2.27 -9.05
C PRO A 25 -5.20 -3.65 -9.33
N PHE A 26 -5.90 -4.75 -9.02
CA PHE A 26 -5.42 -6.11 -9.30
C PHE A 26 -6.01 -6.74 -10.58
N CYS A 27 -6.65 -5.95 -11.43
CA CYS A 27 -6.86 -6.38 -12.80
C CYS A 27 -5.50 -6.41 -13.49
N VAL A 28 -5.04 -7.59 -13.85
CA VAL A 28 -3.81 -7.77 -14.62
C VAL A 28 -4.01 -7.11 -15.99
N THR A 29 -3.27 -6.05 -16.23
CA THR A 29 -3.11 -5.42 -17.54
C THR A 29 -1.64 -5.48 -17.92
N ALA A 30 -1.30 -5.20 -19.18
CA ALA A 30 0.09 -5.14 -19.62
C ALA A 30 0.93 -4.15 -18.80
N ASP A 31 0.30 -3.10 -18.26
CA ASP A 31 0.92 -2.03 -17.48
C ASP A 31 0.95 -2.29 -15.96
N VAL A 32 0.21 -3.32 -15.48
CA VAL A 32 0.10 -3.67 -14.06
C VAL A 32 0.28 -5.18 -13.90
N PRO A 33 1.52 -5.67 -13.83
CA PRO A 33 1.85 -7.10 -13.84
C PRO A 33 1.68 -7.74 -12.45
N TYR A 34 0.49 -7.63 -11.83
CA TYR A 34 0.16 -8.37 -10.62
C TYR A 34 -0.18 -9.82 -10.99
N THR A 35 0.82 -10.68 -10.93
CA THR A 35 0.69 -12.13 -11.13
C THR A 35 0.52 -12.85 -9.80
N ASP A 36 0.28 -14.15 -9.83
CA ASP A 36 0.22 -15.04 -8.67
C ASP A 36 1.60 -15.48 -8.15
N VAL A 37 2.65 -15.26 -8.93
CA VAL A 37 4.04 -15.57 -8.56
C VAL A 37 4.86 -14.29 -8.51
N TRP A 38 5.49 -14.03 -7.35
CA TRP A 38 6.34 -12.87 -7.12
C TRP A 38 7.75 -13.30 -6.73
N THR A 39 8.74 -12.63 -7.29
CA THR A 39 10.15 -12.89 -6.98
C THR A 39 10.78 -11.63 -6.40
N PHE A 40 11.20 -11.70 -5.15
CA PHE A 40 11.91 -10.63 -4.46
C PHE A 40 13.18 -11.16 -3.81
N PRO A 41 14.28 -10.39 -3.81
CA PRO A 41 15.49 -10.79 -3.11
C PRO A 41 15.24 -10.82 -1.60
N THR A 42 15.87 -11.75 -0.91
CA THR A 42 15.83 -11.83 0.56
C THR A 42 16.54 -10.65 1.20
N VAL A 43 16.06 -10.21 2.35
CA VAL A 43 16.75 -9.19 3.16
C VAL A 43 17.93 -9.84 3.89
N SER A 44 19.12 -9.25 3.78
CA SER A 44 20.26 -9.68 4.58
C SER A 44 20.03 -9.39 6.07
N THR A 45 20.13 -10.39 6.91
CA THR A 45 20.02 -10.29 8.37
C THR A 45 21.29 -9.79 9.06
N ARG A 46 22.32 -9.38 8.30
CA ARG A 46 23.54 -8.83 8.84
C ARG A 46 23.29 -7.47 9.50
N GLY A 47 23.79 -7.30 10.70
CA GLY A 47 23.60 -6.08 11.49
C GLY A 47 22.36 -6.14 12.39
N SER A 48 21.83 -4.98 12.76
CA SER A 48 20.69 -4.81 13.70
C SER A 48 19.31 -4.97 13.07
N LYS A 49 19.19 -5.69 11.97
CA LYS A 49 17.90 -5.91 11.30
C LYS A 49 17.07 -6.98 12.00
N HIS A 50 15.75 -6.80 11.93
CA HIS A 50 14.81 -7.80 12.45
C HIS A 50 14.99 -9.13 11.70
N PRO A 51 15.09 -10.28 12.41
CA PRO A 51 15.38 -11.58 11.76
C PRO A 51 14.34 -12.02 10.74
N CYS A 52 13.08 -11.55 10.88
CA CYS A 52 11.96 -11.85 9.99
C CYS A 52 11.59 -10.68 9.06
N GLU A 53 12.49 -9.72 8.84
CA GLU A 53 12.21 -8.57 7.98
C GLU A 53 11.94 -9.00 6.54
N LYS A 54 10.85 -8.50 5.96
CA LYS A 54 10.48 -8.72 4.57
C LYS A 54 11.07 -7.64 3.67
N PRO A 55 11.31 -7.92 2.37
CA PRO A 55 11.76 -6.90 1.44
C PRO A 55 10.75 -5.75 1.32
N LEU A 56 11.23 -4.51 1.39
CA LEU A 56 10.39 -3.32 1.26
C LEU A 56 9.61 -3.30 -0.06
N ALA A 57 10.28 -3.66 -1.17
CA ALA A 57 9.64 -3.73 -2.49
C ALA A 57 8.47 -4.72 -2.55
N MET A 58 8.55 -5.83 -1.80
CA MET A 58 7.45 -6.79 -1.69
C MET A 58 6.27 -6.19 -0.93
N MET A 59 6.51 -5.46 0.16
CA MET A 59 5.45 -4.80 0.92
C MET A 59 4.79 -3.68 0.10
N GLU A 60 5.57 -2.90 -0.63
CA GLU A 60 5.04 -1.90 -1.56
C GLU A 60 4.15 -2.53 -2.64
N HIS A 61 4.57 -3.66 -3.20
CA HIS A 61 3.79 -4.40 -4.20
C HIS A 61 2.44 -4.86 -3.62
N ILE A 62 2.44 -5.45 -2.43
CA ILE A 62 1.22 -5.91 -1.73
C ILE A 62 0.29 -4.72 -1.46
N ILE A 63 0.80 -3.62 -0.94
CA ILE A 63 0.00 -2.44 -0.59
C ILE A 63 -0.62 -1.81 -1.83
N ARG A 64 0.13 -1.69 -2.93
CA ARG A 64 -0.42 -1.20 -4.22
C ARG A 64 -1.54 -2.08 -4.73
N ALA A 65 -1.36 -3.40 -4.67
CA ALA A 65 -2.34 -4.36 -5.16
C ALA A 65 -3.62 -4.44 -4.32
N SER A 66 -3.53 -4.13 -3.01
CA SER A 66 -4.63 -4.39 -2.06
C SER A 66 -5.27 -3.14 -1.46
N SER A 67 -4.75 -1.95 -1.72
CA SER A 67 -5.25 -0.71 -1.13
C SER A 67 -5.18 0.46 -2.11
N ARG A 68 -5.92 1.53 -1.81
CA ARG A 68 -5.87 2.80 -2.53
C ARG A 68 -5.01 3.82 -1.79
N PRO A 69 -4.50 4.86 -2.47
CA PRO A 69 -3.98 6.05 -1.80
C PRO A 69 -4.99 6.60 -0.78
N GLY A 70 -4.52 6.99 0.40
CA GLY A 70 -5.36 7.45 1.50
C GLY A 70 -6.07 6.35 2.32
N ALA A 71 -5.94 5.07 1.94
CA ALA A 71 -6.44 3.98 2.76
C ALA A 71 -5.61 3.78 4.03
N VAL A 72 -6.21 3.17 5.06
CA VAL A 72 -5.52 2.80 6.29
C VAL A 72 -4.99 1.37 6.18
N VAL A 73 -3.70 1.18 6.43
CA VAL A 73 -3.03 -0.12 6.51
C VAL A 73 -2.80 -0.47 7.97
N LEU A 74 -3.26 -1.64 8.39
CA LEU A 74 -3.05 -2.17 9.74
C LEU A 74 -2.04 -3.31 9.70
N ASP A 75 -1.01 -3.24 10.56
CA ASP A 75 -0.08 -4.33 10.84
C ASP A 75 -0.06 -4.62 12.35
N SER A 76 -0.65 -5.75 12.73
CA SER A 76 -0.79 -6.16 14.14
C SER A 76 0.50 -6.74 14.73
N PHE A 77 1.52 -7.01 13.91
CA PHE A 77 2.82 -7.57 14.30
C PHE A 77 3.93 -6.85 13.56
N MET A 78 4.01 -5.55 13.80
CA MET A 78 4.77 -4.59 12.99
C MET A 78 6.28 -4.88 12.89
N GLY A 79 6.89 -5.45 13.94
CA GLY A 79 8.32 -5.78 13.97
C GLY A 79 9.21 -4.60 13.58
N SER A 80 9.95 -4.74 12.49
CA SER A 80 10.86 -3.69 12.00
C SER A 80 10.17 -2.46 11.38
N GLY A 81 8.84 -2.49 11.19
CA GLY A 81 8.07 -1.39 10.61
C GLY A 81 8.15 -1.27 9.09
N VAL A 82 8.59 -2.31 8.39
CA VAL A 82 8.71 -2.28 6.91
C VAL A 82 7.38 -2.06 6.21
N VAL A 83 6.28 -2.60 6.74
CA VAL A 83 4.93 -2.38 6.21
C VAL A 83 4.51 -0.92 6.39
N GLY A 84 4.79 -0.32 7.55
CA GLY A 84 4.54 1.09 7.82
C GLY A 84 5.34 2.02 6.90
N GLU A 85 6.62 1.73 6.69
CA GLU A 85 7.44 2.46 5.72
C GLU A 85 6.85 2.39 4.31
N ALA A 86 6.45 1.19 3.86
CA ALA A 86 5.84 1.01 2.55
C ALA A 86 4.49 1.75 2.42
N ALA A 87 3.66 1.70 3.46
CA ALA A 87 2.37 2.38 3.49
C ALA A 87 2.54 3.90 3.34
N VAL A 88 3.40 4.50 4.15
CA VAL A 88 3.66 5.96 4.13
C VAL A 88 4.25 6.40 2.79
N ARG A 89 5.22 5.67 2.25
CA ARG A 89 5.80 5.95 0.91
C ARG A 89 4.76 5.97 -0.20
N LEU A 90 3.72 5.17 -0.07
CA LEU A 90 2.65 5.04 -1.05
C LEU A 90 1.43 5.92 -0.75
N GLY A 91 1.51 6.82 0.24
CA GLY A 91 0.43 7.73 0.60
C GLY A 91 -0.75 7.04 1.27
N ARG A 92 -0.48 5.98 2.07
CA ARG A 92 -1.47 5.33 2.93
C ARG A 92 -1.23 5.74 4.37
N ASP A 93 -2.30 5.82 5.15
CA ASP A 93 -2.21 5.92 6.60
C ASP A 93 -1.82 4.55 7.19
N PHE A 94 -1.18 4.56 8.36
CA PHE A 94 -0.67 3.34 8.96
C PHE A 94 -1.00 3.23 10.45
N ILE A 95 -1.43 2.05 10.85
CA ILE A 95 -1.59 1.66 12.26
C ILE A 95 -0.74 0.41 12.48
N GLY A 96 0.28 0.51 13.32
CA GLY A 96 1.15 -0.60 13.68
C GLY A 96 1.03 -0.96 15.16
N ILE A 97 1.07 -2.26 15.45
CA ILE A 97 1.10 -2.79 16.82
C ILE A 97 2.36 -3.65 16.97
N GLU A 98 3.12 -3.37 18.02
CA GLU A 98 4.34 -4.12 18.38
C GLU A 98 4.42 -4.24 19.90
N ALA A 99 4.61 -5.44 20.40
CA ALA A 99 4.69 -5.71 21.84
C ALA A 99 6.08 -5.42 22.42
N ASP A 100 7.13 -5.59 21.63
CA ASP A 100 8.50 -5.32 22.05
C ASP A 100 8.79 -3.80 21.96
N PRO A 101 9.11 -3.14 23.09
CA PRO A 101 9.33 -1.69 23.11
C PRO A 101 10.55 -1.23 22.31
N GLU A 102 11.57 -2.08 22.18
CA GLU A 102 12.77 -1.76 21.38
C GLU A 102 12.42 -1.77 19.89
N TRP A 103 11.72 -2.81 19.42
CA TRP A 103 11.26 -2.86 18.04
C TRP A 103 10.24 -1.79 17.74
N LEU A 104 9.33 -1.49 18.66
CA LEU A 104 8.38 -0.39 18.51
C LEU A 104 9.09 0.96 18.29
N SER A 105 10.13 1.25 19.09
CA SER A 105 10.92 2.47 18.95
C SER A 105 11.63 2.55 17.61
N ARG A 106 12.26 1.47 17.18
CA ARG A 106 12.97 1.38 15.89
C ARG A 106 12.01 1.54 14.69
N ALA A 107 10.87 0.86 14.74
CA ALA A 107 9.84 0.94 13.69
C ALA A 107 9.27 2.35 13.59
N ARG A 108 8.97 3.00 14.72
CA ARG A 108 8.50 4.38 14.75
C ARG A 108 9.51 5.33 14.09
N ALA A 109 10.77 5.28 14.48
CA ALA A 109 11.82 6.11 13.89
C ALA A 109 11.95 5.89 12.37
N ARG A 110 11.86 4.63 11.92
CA ARG A 110 11.89 4.27 10.50
C ARG A 110 10.76 4.90 9.71
N ILE A 111 9.54 4.82 10.23
CA ILE A 111 8.32 5.32 9.57
C ILE A 111 8.31 6.85 9.57
N GLU A 112 8.58 7.48 10.70
CA GLU A 112 8.59 8.95 10.83
C GLU A 112 9.63 9.62 9.93
N THR A 113 10.82 9.03 9.78
CA THR A 113 11.86 9.55 8.87
C THR A 113 11.40 9.58 7.41
N ARG A 114 10.41 8.78 7.02
CA ARG A 114 9.89 8.70 5.65
C ARG A 114 8.59 9.47 5.45
N ALA A 115 7.92 9.84 6.54
CA ALA A 115 6.71 10.67 6.52
C ALA A 115 7.00 12.16 6.30
N THR A 116 8.25 12.58 6.43
CA THR A 116 8.66 13.97 6.20
C THR A 116 8.94 14.17 4.71
N PRO A 117 8.28 15.14 4.04
CA PRO A 117 8.47 15.44 2.62
C PRO A 117 9.88 15.96 2.31
#